data_e1665ae6291c78ab9d5a7df9647abe3e
#
_entry.id   e1665ae6291c78ab9d5a7df9647abe3e
#
_cell.length_a   1.000
_cell.length_b   1.000
_cell.length_c   1.000
_cell.angle_alpha   90.00
_cell.angle_beta   90.00
_cell.angle_gamma   90.00
#
_symmetry.space_group_name_H-M   'P 1'
#
loop_
_entity.id
_entity.type
_entity.pdbx_description
1 polymer ?
#
loop_
_entity_poly.entity_id
_entity_poly.type
_entity_poly.pdbx_seq_one_letter_code
_entity_poly.pdbx_strand_id
1 'polypeptide(L)'
;MIFFILWKPQVKYHGVGYDTYPAVALLGCLVLLVSGQLPVREYFSGLTADTSVNPIKILLLFFSMTFLSVYLDEAGLFRFLAGVTLRRAGGSQKKLLLYLYLTVSFLTVFTSNDIVVLTFTPFICYFAKSAKIDPIPYLVTEFVAANTFSMVFIIGNPTNIYLATSAGIGFLPYAKVMVLPTLAAGVTVWFVLRFLFRKMLKNDISTTVEQSALKNRTAVILGGAHLGVCTVLLVISSYVNLPMYLIALGAASCLIVTTIIAAKIGGWRPKMIGRSIARLPWPLVPFVLSMFALVLALNRSGISELIAGHMTSGNAIAVYGISSVIAANLINNIPMSVLFSTLIPKSGELGPVFASIIGSNLGAYLTPLGALAGIMWMSILKTTGVHYSFGRFTKYGFCVVIPACAAALFVLGLVL
;
A
#
# COMPACT_ATOMS: atom_id res chain seq x y z
N MET A 1 12.52 4.39 -16.52
CA MET A 1 11.34 4.59 -15.67
C MET A 1 11.58 5.67 -14.63
N ILE A 2 12.55 5.54 -13.72
CA ILE A 2 12.84 6.52 -12.65
C ILE A 2 13.05 7.93 -13.20
N PHE A 3 13.85 8.08 -14.26
CA PHE A 3 14.08 9.37 -14.91
C PHE A 3 12.77 10.05 -15.34
N PHE A 4 11.83 9.30 -15.93
CA PHE A 4 10.53 9.86 -16.34
C PHE A 4 9.62 10.17 -15.14
N ILE A 5 9.65 9.35 -14.07
CA ILE A 5 8.91 9.64 -12.85
C ILE A 5 9.40 10.93 -12.18
N LEU A 6 10.73 11.17 -12.22
CA LEU A 6 11.32 12.39 -11.65
C LEU A 6 11.10 13.61 -12.53
N TRP A 7 11.23 13.47 -13.85
CA TRP A 7 11.20 14.60 -14.80
C TRP A 7 9.78 14.98 -15.20
N LYS A 8 8.92 14.02 -15.54
CA LYS A 8 7.50 14.22 -15.91
C LYS A 8 6.64 13.09 -15.33
N PRO A 9 6.30 13.13 -14.05
CA PRO A 9 5.48 12.09 -13.42
C PRO A 9 4.09 11.98 -14.04
N GLN A 10 3.56 13.09 -14.56
CA GLN A 10 2.26 13.16 -15.24
C GLN A 10 2.34 13.99 -16.51
N VAL A 11 1.66 13.52 -17.54
CA VAL A 11 1.40 14.28 -18.78
C VAL A 11 -0.06 14.71 -18.77
N LYS A 12 -0.30 16.01 -18.93
CA LYS A 12 -1.67 16.55 -19.04
C LYS A 12 -2.13 16.46 -20.49
N TYR A 13 -3.24 15.77 -20.74
CA TYR A 13 -3.90 15.72 -22.04
C TYR A 13 -5.37 16.07 -21.84
N HIS A 14 -5.89 17.07 -22.55
CA HIS A 14 -7.25 17.62 -22.38
C HIS A 14 -7.64 17.94 -20.91
N GLY A 15 -6.68 18.46 -20.12
CA GLY A 15 -6.94 18.81 -18.73
C GLY A 15 -6.87 17.65 -17.73
N VAL A 16 -6.73 16.40 -18.22
CA VAL A 16 -6.58 15.20 -17.38
C VAL A 16 -5.11 14.85 -17.26
N GLY A 17 -4.65 14.61 -16.03
CA GLY A 17 -3.28 14.16 -15.75
C GLY A 17 -3.18 12.63 -15.89
N TYR A 18 -2.29 12.16 -16.75
CA TYR A 18 -1.98 10.74 -16.92
C TYR A 18 -0.60 10.44 -16.36
N ASP A 19 -0.52 9.43 -15.52
CA ASP A 19 0.76 8.96 -14.98
C ASP A 19 1.64 8.37 -16.09
N THR A 20 2.94 8.69 -16.08
CA THR A 20 3.87 8.28 -17.15
C THR A 20 4.45 6.89 -16.92
N TYR A 21 4.51 6.40 -15.68
CA TYR A 21 5.15 5.14 -15.33
C TYR A 21 4.54 3.90 -16.02
N PRO A 22 3.20 3.78 -16.23
CA PRO A 22 2.64 2.63 -16.93
C PRO A 22 3.01 2.61 -18.42
N ALA A 23 3.03 3.79 -19.04
CA ALA A 23 3.40 3.91 -20.46
C ALA A 23 4.86 3.52 -20.70
N VAL A 24 5.77 3.97 -19.82
CA VAL A 24 7.20 3.60 -19.90
C VAL A 24 7.41 2.10 -19.68
N ALA A 25 6.69 1.51 -18.71
CA ALA A 25 6.75 0.07 -18.47
C ALA A 25 6.21 -0.73 -19.68
N LEU A 26 5.10 -0.27 -20.27
CA LEU A 26 4.50 -0.89 -21.43
C LEU A 26 5.43 -0.82 -22.65
N LEU A 27 6.11 0.32 -22.88
CA LEU A 27 7.12 0.45 -23.93
C LEU A 27 8.27 -0.54 -23.72
N GLY A 28 8.76 -0.69 -22.48
CA GLY A 28 9.77 -1.69 -22.15
C GLY A 28 9.32 -3.11 -22.46
N CYS A 29 8.09 -3.46 -22.11
CA CYS A 29 7.48 -4.76 -22.44
C CYS A 29 7.41 -4.97 -23.96
N LEU A 30 6.94 -3.97 -24.70
CA LEU A 30 6.87 -4.05 -26.18
C LEU A 30 8.25 -4.24 -26.80
N VAL A 31 9.28 -3.54 -26.33
CA VAL A 31 10.66 -3.72 -26.80
C VAL A 31 11.13 -5.15 -26.56
N LEU A 32 10.88 -5.74 -25.39
CA LEU A 32 11.26 -7.13 -25.10
C LEU A 32 10.56 -8.15 -26.03
N LEU A 33 9.29 -7.92 -26.32
CA LEU A 33 8.51 -8.79 -27.21
C LEU A 33 8.96 -8.66 -28.68
N VAL A 34 9.16 -7.42 -29.16
CA VAL A 34 9.55 -7.14 -30.57
C VAL A 34 10.99 -7.54 -30.85
N SER A 35 11.90 -7.35 -29.87
CA SER A 35 13.31 -7.79 -29.99
C SER A 35 13.51 -9.31 -29.90
N GLY A 36 12.45 -10.06 -29.57
CA GLY A 36 12.53 -11.52 -29.40
C GLY A 36 13.24 -11.96 -28.11
N GLN A 37 13.62 -11.04 -27.23
CA GLN A 37 14.21 -11.38 -25.92
C GLN A 37 13.22 -12.12 -25.02
N LEU A 38 11.92 -11.83 -25.17
CA LEU A 38 10.83 -12.58 -24.57
C LEU A 38 9.88 -13.07 -25.67
N PRO A 39 9.76 -14.39 -25.91
CA PRO A 39 8.81 -14.94 -26.87
C PRO A 39 7.38 -14.59 -26.47
N VAL A 40 6.60 -14.11 -27.44
CA VAL A 40 5.19 -13.70 -27.24
C VAL A 40 4.37 -14.85 -26.64
N ARG A 41 4.61 -16.09 -27.10
CA ARG A 41 3.94 -17.30 -26.60
C ARG A 41 4.23 -17.52 -25.11
N GLU A 42 5.47 -17.33 -24.68
CA GLU A 42 5.89 -17.49 -23.28
C GLU A 42 5.23 -16.45 -22.37
N TYR A 43 5.17 -15.19 -22.82
CA TYR A 43 4.48 -14.13 -22.10
C TYR A 43 3.00 -14.44 -21.88
N PHE A 44 2.26 -14.78 -22.95
CA PHE A 44 0.83 -15.09 -22.84
C PHE A 44 0.56 -16.40 -22.08
N SER A 45 1.39 -17.41 -22.24
CA SER A 45 1.26 -18.64 -21.43
C SER A 45 1.50 -18.37 -19.95
N GLY A 46 2.43 -17.47 -19.60
CA GLY A 46 2.65 -17.05 -18.22
C GLY A 46 1.47 -16.29 -17.62
N LEU A 47 0.77 -15.46 -18.41
CA LEU A 47 -0.43 -14.74 -17.96
C LEU A 47 -1.62 -15.67 -17.68
N THR A 48 -1.70 -16.80 -18.40
CA THR A 48 -2.80 -17.78 -18.27
C THR A 48 -2.46 -18.98 -17.40
N ALA A 49 -1.18 -19.13 -17.02
CA ALA A 49 -0.72 -20.24 -16.19
C ALA A 49 -1.41 -20.26 -14.82
N ASP A 50 -1.79 -21.46 -14.38
CA ASP A 50 -2.37 -21.64 -13.04
C ASP A 50 -1.27 -21.74 -11.99
N THR A 51 -0.54 -20.64 -11.81
CA THR A 51 0.56 -20.53 -10.86
C THR A 51 0.22 -19.51 -9.76
N SER A 52 0.95 -19.59 -8.64
CA SER A 52 0.86 -18.63 -7.54
C SER A 52 1.30 -17.21 -7.93
N VAL A 53 2.17 -17.10 -8.95
CA VAL A 53 2.68 -15.81 -9.47
C VAL A 53 1.89 -15.25 -10.66
N ASN A 54 0.69 -15.78 -10.92
CA ASN A 54 -0.13 -15.26 -12.01
C ASN A 54 -0.54 -13.81 -11.76
N PRO A 55 -0.10 -12.84 -12.60
CA PRO A 55 -0.34 -11.42 -12.37
C PRO A 55 -1.82 -11.04 -12.44
N ILE A 56 -2.64 -11.79 -13.20
CA ILE A 56 -4.09 -11.56 -13.29
C ILE A 56 -4.77 -11.90 -11.96
N LYS A 57 -4.42 -13.04 -11.34
CA LYS A 57 -4.96 -13.42 -10.02
C LYS A 57 -4.59 -12.42 -8.93
N ILE A 58 -3.34 -11.93 -8.97
CA ILE A 58 -2.83 -10.91 -8.04
C ILE A 58 -3.60 -9.59 -8.24
N LEU A 59 -3.79 -9.14 -9.49
CA LEU A 59 -4.58 -7.96 -9.81
C LEU A 59 -6.03 -8.11 -9.35
N LEU A 60 -6.68 -9.26 -9.59
CA LEU A 60 -8.06 -9.52 -9.14
C LEU A 60 -8.18 -9.41 -7.62
N LEU A 61 -7.26 -10.03 -6.87
CA LEU A 61 -7.24 -9.92 -5.42
C LEU A 61 -7.08 -8.46 -4.98
N PHE A 62 -6.08 -7.77 -5.52
CA PHE A 62 -5.78 -6.39 -5.16
C PHE A 62 -6.93 -5.44 -5.49
N PHE A 63 -7.49 -5.51 -6.71
CA PHE A 63 -8.58 -4.63 -7.16
C PHE A 63 -9.86 -4.86 -6.36
N SER A 64 -10.17 -6.12 -6.03
CA SER A 64 -11.34 -6.45 -5.21
C SER A 64 -11.22 -5.88 -3.79
N MET A 65 -10.06 -6.06 -3.14
CA MET A 65 -9.81 -5.50 -1.81
C MET A 65 -9.79 -3.97 -1.83
N THR A 66 -9.18 -3.38 -2.87
CA THR A 66 -9.19 -1.92 -3.06
C THR A 66 -10.60 -1.39 -3.27
N PHE A 67 -11.45 -2.10 -4.03
CA PHE A 67 -12.85 -1.72 -4.22
C PHE A 67 -13.62 -1.68 -2.89
N LEU A 68 -13.47 -2.71 -2.03
CA LEU A 68 -14.09 -2.73 -0.69
C LEU A 68 -13.65 -1.52 0.15
N SER A 69 -12.37 -1.17 0.09
CA SER A 69 -11.79 -0.03 0.82
C SER A 69 -12.30 1.32 0.29
N VAL A 70 -12.25 1.52 -1.04
CA VAL A 70 -12.74 2.76 -1.69
C VAL A 70 -14.23 2.93 -1.49
N TYR A 71 -15.01 1.85 -1.49
CA TYR A 71 -16.44 1.89 -1.22
C TYR A 71 -16.74 2.45 0.17
N LEU A 72 -16.01 2.03 1.19
CA LEU A 72 -16.14 2.55 2.56
C LEU A 72 -15.76 4.03 2.65
N ASP A 73 -14.74 4.46 1.91
CA ASP A 73 -14.36 5.87 1.81
C ASP A 73 -15.46 6.70 1.12
N GLU A 74 -16.00 6.24 -0.02
CA GLU A 74 -17.11 6.90 -0.72
C GLU A 74 -18.40 6.97 0.13
N ALA A 75 -18.64 5.95 0.96
CA ALA A 75 -19.71 5.93 1.95
C ALA A 75 -19.50 6.93 3.10
N GLY A 76 -18.30 7.49 3.24
CA GLY A 76 -17.93 8.53 4.20
C GLY A 76 -17.33 8.06 5.52
N LEU A 77 -16.99 6.76 5.62
CA LEU A 77 -16.43 6.20 6.86
C LEU A 77 -15.11 6.88 7.26
N PHE A 78 -14.20 7.06 6.31
CA PHE A 78 -12.85 7.58 6.62
C PHE A 78 -12.92 9.05 7.08
N ARG A 79 -13.74 9.87 6.42
CA ARG A 79 -13.99 11.26 6.87
C ARG A 79 -14.64 11.33 8.24
N PHE A 80 -15.58 10.43 8.51
CA PHE A 80 -16.21 10.34 9.83
C PHE A 80 -15.19 10.00 10.91
N LEU A 81 -14.33 9.00 10.68
CA LEU A 81 -13.29 8.60 11.62
C LEU A 81 -12.24 9.71 11.83
N ALA A 82 -11.87 10.41 10.76
CA ALA A 82 -10.99 11.57 10.86
C ALA A 82 -11.63 12.68 11.75
N GLY A 83 -12.91 12.97 11.56
CA GLY A 83 -13.64 13.90 12.42
C GLY A 83 -13.75 13.46 13.89
N VAL A 84 -13.94 12.15 14.13
CA VAL A 84 -13.91 11.57 15.50
C VAL A 84 -12.53 11.73 16.14
N THR A 85 -11.47 11.48 15.36
CA THR A 85 -10.07 11.65 15.77
C THR A 85 -9.80 13.07 16.25
N LEU A 86 -10.23 14.07 15.49
CA LEU A 86 -10.09 15.48 15.83
C LEU A 86 -10.85 15.84 17.12
N ARG A 87 -12.10 15.42 17.25
CA ARG A 87 -12.91 15.69 18.43
C ARG A 87 -12.30 15.10 19.69
N ARG A 88 -11.83 13.86 19.62
CA ARG A 88 -11.18 13.18 20.76
C ARG A 88 -9.86 13.83 21.18
N ALA A 89 -9.20 14.54 20.27
CA ALA A 89 -7.97 15.28 20.58
C ALA A 89 -8.21 16.45 21.57
N GLY A 90 -9.43 17.00 21.63
CA GLY A 90 -9.81 18.02 22.62
C GLY A 90 -8.91 19.26 22.60
N GLY A 91 -8.45 19.70 21.40
CA GLY A 91 -7.55 20.85 21.26
C GLY A 91 -6.06 20.53 21.43
N SER A 92 -5.66 19.36 21.93
CA SER A 92 -4.26 19.03 22.14
C SER A 92 -3.61 18.45 20.89
N GLN A 93 -2.58 19.11 20.36
CA GLN A 93 -1.82 18.62 19.20
C GLN A 93 -1.15 17.26 19.44
N LYS A 94 -0.69 16.99 20.67
CA LYS A 94 -0.07 15.71 21.03
C LYS A 94 -1.09 14.57 21.02
N LYS A 95 -2.30 14.81 21.53
CA LYS A 95 -3.40 13.83 21.47
C LYS A 95 -3.86 13.63 20.03
N LEU A 96 -3.92 14.70 19.21
CA LEU A 96 -4.27 14.61 17.82
C LEU A 96 -3.29 13.70 17.04
N LEU A 97 -1.99 13.88 17.25
CA LEU A 97 -0.97 13.03 16.63
C LEU A 97 -1.17 11.55 17.01
N LEU A 98 -1.42 11.26 18.30
CA LEU A 98 -1.66 9.89 18.77
C LEU A 98 -2.91 9.28 18.14
N TYR A 99 -4.03 9.99 18.23
CA TYR A 99 -5.30 9.47 17.71
C TYR A 99 -5.28 9.32 16.18
N LEU A 100 -4.60 10.23 15.46
CA LEU A 100 -4.38 10.11 14.04
C LEU A 100 -3.54 8.87 13.72
N TYR A 101 -2.42 8.68 14.43
CA TYR A 101 -1.57 7.50 14.29
C TYR A 101 -2.36 6.21 14.49
N LEU A 102 -3.12 6.09 15.57
CA LEU A 102 -3.93 4.92 15.87
C LEU A 102 -5.05 4.70 14.85
N THR A 103 -5.74 5.77 14.42
CA THR A 103 -6.82 5.67 13.43
C THR A 103 -6.30 5.20 12.07
N VAL A 104 -5.21 5.82 11.59
CA VAL A 104 -4.58 5.45 10.33
C VAL A 104 -4.06 4.01 10.40
N SER A 105 -3.35 3.65 11.48
CA SER A 105 -2.86 2.30 11.69
C SER A 105 -3.98 1.26 11.63
N PHE A 106 -5.06 1.49 12.38
CA PHE A 106 -6.21 0.58 12.40
C PHE A 106 -6.87 0.43 11.03
N LEU A 107 -7.10 1.54 10.34
CA LEU A 107 -7.71 1.51 9.00
C LEU A 107 -6.83 0.75 8.01
N THR A 108 -5.53 1.01 8.03
CA THR A 108 -4.60 0.41 7.06
C THR A 108 -4.44 -1.09 7.23
N VAL A 109 -4.64 -1.64 8.44
CA VAL A 109 -4.64 -3.10 8.66
C VAL A 109 -5.69 -3.81 7.78
N PHE A 110 -6.86 -3.20 7.61
CA PHE A 110 -8.00 -3.80 6.90
C PHE A 110 -8.21 -3.24 5.49
N THR A 111 -7.48 -2.19 5.13
CA THR A 111 -7.61 -1.50 3.85
C THR A 111 -6.25 -1.30 3.18
N SER A 112 -6.23 -0.78 1.95
CA SER A 112 -4.97 -0.45 1.29
C SER A 112 -4.35 0.84 1.86
N ASN A 113 -3.02 0.86 2.04
CA ASN A 113 -2.26 2.06 2.43
C ASN A 113 -2.53 3.24 1.50
N ASP A 114 -2.62 3.00 0.18
CA ASP A 114 -2.81 4.05 -0.82
C ASP A 114 -4.14 4.80 -0.61
N ILE A 115 -5.22 4.07 -0.31
CA ILE A 115 -6.54 4.67 -0.09
C ILE A 115 -6.57 5.51 1.19
N VAL A 116 -5.93 5.02 2.24
CA VAL A 116 -5.81 5.79 3.50
C VAL A 116 -5.04 7.08 3.24
N VAL A 117 -3.90 7.01 2.56
CA VAL A 117 -3.08 8.17 2.20
C VAL A 117 -3.87 9.17 1.34
N LEU A 118 -4.53 8.71 0.28
CA LEU A 118 -5.30 9.59 -0.61
C LEU A 118 -6.47 10.30 0.08
N THR A 119 -7.01 9.70 1.14
CA THR A 119 -8.18 10.26 1.86
C THR A 119 -7.77 11.17 3.01
N PHE A 120 -6.81 10.73 3.83
CA PHE A 120 -6.40 11.49 5.02
C PHE A 120 -5.51 12.68 4.69
N THR A 121 -4.63 12.58 3.69
CA THR A 121 -3.73 13.69 3.32
C THR A 121 -4.48 14.99 3.01
N PRO A 122 -5.47 15.04 2.08
CA PRO A 122 -6.24 16.26 1.84
C PRO A 122 -6.96 16.74 3.10
N PHE A 123 -7.55 15.82 3.87
CA PHE A 123 -8.24 16.15 5.11
C PHE A 123 -7.31 16.84 6.12
N ILE A 124 -6.10 16.29 6.34
CA ILE A 124 -5.09 16.88 7.23
C ILE A 124 -4.68 18.26 6.73
N CYS A 125 -4.43 18.43 5.42
CA CYS A 125 -4.06 19.72 4.84
C CYS A 125 -5.13 20.80 5.09
N TYR A 126 -6.41 20.49 4.82
CA TYR A 126 -7.52 21.42 5.03
C TYR A 126 -7.72 21.74 6.51
N PHE A 127 -7.68 20.72 7.35
CA PHE A 127 -7.82 20.91 8.79
C PHE A 127 -6.69 21.77 9.37
N ALA A 128 -5.43 21.44 9.05
CA ALA A 128 -4.28 22.17 9.57
C ALA A 128 -4.29 23.64 9.14
N LYS A 129 -4.72 23.92 7.88
CA LYS A 129 -4.93 25.28 7.38
C LYS A 129 -5.99 26.02 8.17
N SER A 130 -7.13 25.38 8.43
CA SER A 130 -8.24 25.96 9.21
C SER A 130 -7.83 26.22 10.65
N ALA A 131 -7.11 25.28 11.26
CA ALA A 131 -6.62 25.35 12.63
C ALA A 131 -5.36 26.21 12.80
N LYS A 132 -4.78 26.73 11.71
CA LYS A 132 -3.52 27.49 11.66
C LYS A 132 -2.35 26.79 12.35
N ILE A 133 -2.24 25.47 12.17
CA ILE A 133 -1.16 24.63 12.69
C ILE A 133 -0.29 24.09 11.55
N ASP A 134 0.94 23.68 11.88
CA ASP A 134 1.82 23.05 10.89
C ASP A 134 1.28 21.65 10.53
N PRO A 135 0.97 21.36 9.25
CA PRO A 135 0.47 20.06 8.82
C PRO A 135 1.52 18.95 8.84
N ILE A 136 2.80 19.29 8.80
CA ILE A 136 3.90 18.34 8.54
C ILE A 136 3.96 17.19 9.56
N PRO A 137 3.85 17.42 10.89
CA PRO A 137 3.87 16.33 11.85
C PRO A 137 2.78 15.28 11.59
N TYR A 138 1.59 15.74 11.22
CA TYR A 138 0.41 14.89 10.98
C TYR A 138 0.51 14.15 9.65
N LEU A 139 0.95 14.85 8.60
CA LEU A 139 1.13 14.30 7.26
C LEU A 139 2.21 13.21 7.23
N VAL A 140 3.37 13.45 7.88
CA VAL A 140 4.43 12.44 7.99
C VAL A 140 3.95 11.26 8.83
N THR A 141 3.25 11.53 9.94
CA THR A 141 2.72 10.47 10.81
C THR A 141 1.71 9.59 10.08
N GLU A 142 0.80 10.18 9.34
CA GLU A 142 -0.18 9.48 8.51
C GLU A 142 0.51 8.60 7.47
N PHE A 143 1.42 9.16 6.68
CA PHE A 143 2.10 8.44 5.62
C PHE A 143 2.93 7.27 6.13
N VAL A 144 3.68 7.49 7.22
CA VAL A 144 4.50 6.45 7.85
C VAL A 144 3.63 5.36 8.49
N ALA A 145 2.57 5.73 9.22
CA ALA A 145 1.66 4.77 9.82
C ALA A 145 0.97 3.88 8.77
N ALA A 146 0.47 4.48 7.67
CA ALA A 146 -0.17 3.75 6.59
C ALA A 146 0.77 2.70 5.97
N ASN A 147 2.01 3.06 5.65
CA ASN A 147 2.97 2.11 5.07
C ASN A 147 3.49 1.08 6.09
N THR A 148 3.56 1.42 7.38
CA THR A 148 3.99 0.47 8.42
C THR A 148 2.92 -0.58 8.67
N PHE A 149 1.66 -0.16 8.92
CA PHE A 149 0.60 -1.09 9.30
C PHE A 149 -0.02 -1.85 8.13
N SER A 150 0.28 -1.47 6.88
CA SER A 150 -0.05 -2.28 5.70
C SER A 150 0.66 -3.64 5.66
N MET A 151 1.71 -3.83 6.48
CA MET A 151 2.42 -5.11 6.57
C MET A 151 1.67 -6.17 7.38
N VAL A 152 0.66 -5.82 8.19
CA VAL A 152 -0.03 -6.77 9.10
C VAL A 152 -0.67 -7.90 8.30
N PHE A 153 -1.40 -7.57 7.24
CA PHE A 153 -2.09 -8.54 6.39
C PHE A 153 -1.56 -8.49 4.96
N ILE A 154 -1.63 -9.63 4.31
CA ILE A 154 -1.22 -9.81 2.91
C ILE A 154 -1.91 -8.81 1.97
N ILE A 155 -3.16 -8.44 2.26
CA ILE A 155 -4.02 -7.56 1.46
C ILE A 155 -3.72 -6.06 1.62
N GLY A 156 -2.88 -5.67 2.57
CA GLY A 156 -2.61 -4.27 2.88
C GLY A 156 -1.79 -3.51 1.82
N ASN A 157 -1.03 -4.23 0.99
CA ASN A 157 -0.20 -3.65 -0.07
C ASN A 157 -0.06 -4.64 -1.24
N PRO A 158 -0.07 -4.20 -2.52
CA PRO A 158 0.19 -5.06 -3.68
C PRO A 158 1.48 -5.87 -3.58
N THR A 159 2.52 -5.28 -3.00
CA THR A 159 3.83 -5.92 -2.83
C THR A 159 3.79 -7.12 -1.88
N ASN A 160 2.98 -7.01 -0.81
CA ASN A 160 2.75 -8.12 0.12
C ASN A 160 2.07 -9.30 -0.60
N ILE A 161 1.01 -8.98 -1.37
CA ILE A 161 0.28 -9.98 -2.15
C ILE A 161 1.24 -10.69 -3.09
N TYR A 162 2.04 -9.91 -3.85
CA TYR A 162 2.93 -10.46 -4.84
C TYR A 162 4.00 -11.39 -4.22
N LEU A 163 4.76 -10.89 -3.24
CA LEU A 163 5.83 -11.65 -2.60
C LEU A 163 5.31 -12.88 -1.84
N ALA A 164 4.21 -12.74 -1.09
CA ALA A 164 3.67 -13.85 -0.32
C ALA A 164 3.05 -14.93 -1.24
N THR A 165 2.26 -14.53 -2.25
CA THR A 165 1.67 -15.52 -3.17
C THR A 165 2.72 -16.20 -4.03
N SER A 166 3.81 -15.52 -4.43
CA SER A 166 4.91 -16.13 -5.16
C SER A 166 5.61 -17.24 -4.36
N ALA A 167 5.61 -17.13 -3.03
CA ALA A 167 6.14 -18.14 -2.12
C ALA A 167 5.07 -19.15 -1.63
N GLY A 168 3.85 -19.11 -2.17
CA GLY A 168 2.76 -20.00 -1.76
C GLY A 168 2.20 -19.71 -0.35
N ILE A 169 2.47 -18.52 0.21
CA ILE A 169 2.05 -18.15 1.56
C ILE A 169 0.61 -17.66 1.53
N GLY A 170 -0.28 -18.34 2.25
CA GLY A 170 -1.68 -17.94 2.42
C GLY A 170 -1.88 -16.84 3.47
N PHE A 171 -3.12 -16.39 3.62
CA PHE A 171 -3.47 -15.26 4.49
C PHE A 171 -3.10 -15.48 5.96
N LEU A 172 -3.49 -16.61 6.53
CA LEU A 172 -3.26 -16.88 7.96
C LEU A 172 -1.79 -17.18 8.29
N PRO A 173 -1.04 -18.01 7.54
CA PRO A 173 0.40 -18.18 7.71
C PRO A 173 1.15 -16.84 7.65
N TYR A 174 0.78 -15.97 6.69
CA TYR A 174 1.33 -14.63 6.58
C TYR A 174 1.08 -13.80 7.85
N ALA A 175 -0.17 -13.72 8.31
CA ALA A 175 -0.55 -12.93 9.48
C ALA A 175 0.17 -13.41 10.76
N LYS A 176 0.29 -14.72 10.96
CA LYS A 176 0.99 -15.30 12.12
C LYS A 176 2.43 -14.83 12.25
N VAL A 177 3.13 -14.63 11.13
CA VAL A 177 4.52 -14.16 11.11
C VAL A 177 4.58 -12.63 11.19
N MET A 178 3.76 -11.92 10.42
CA MET A 178 3.92 -10.48 10.20
C MET A 178 3.34 -9.58 11.30
N VAL A 179 2.42 -10.07 12.13
CA VAL A 179 1.81 -9.26 13.20
C VAL A 179 2.87 -8.73 14.17
N LEU A 180 3.76 -9.58 14.70
CA LEU A 180 4.77 -9.17 15.68
C LEU A 180 5.84 -8.23 15.10
N PRO A 181 6.47 -8.50 13.94
CA PRO A 181 7.37 -7.56 13.28
C PRO A 181 6.71 -6.20 12.99
N THR A 182 5.44 -6.21 12.56
CA THR A 182 4.72 -4.96 12.30
C THR A 182 4.46 -4.16 13.58
N LEU A 183 4.07 -4.82 14.66
CA LEU A 183 3.89 -4.15 15.96
C LEU A 183 5.21 -3.57 16.48
N ALA A 184 6.33 -4.30 16.35
CA ALA A 184 7.65 -3.81 16.73
C ALA A 184 8.04 -2.56 15.93
N ALA A 185 7.86 -2.60 14.60
CA ALA A 185 8.07 -1.43 13.75
C ALA A 185 7.15 -0.27 14.16
N GLY A 186 5.85 -0.55 14.37
CA GLY A 186 4.86 0.46 14.72
C GLY A 186 5.16 1.16 16.05
N VAL A 187 5.51 0.41 17.08
CA VAL A 187 5.92 0.98 18.38
C VAL A 187 7.16 1.84 18.21
N THR A 188 8.17 1.34 17.49
CA THR A 188 9.40 2.10 17.22
C THR A 188 9.10 3.39 16.46
N VAL A 189 8.32 3.30 15.38
CA VAL A 189 7.85 4.45 14.58
C VAL A 189 7.16 5.50 15.47
N TRP A 190 6.25 5.07 16.34
CA TRP A 190 5.54 5.99 17.22
C TRP A 190 6.49 6.80 18.13
N PHE A 191 7.45 6.14 18.75
CA PHE A 191 8.43 6.83 19.62
C PHE A 191 9.33 7.77 18.82
N VAL A 192 9.79 7.35 17.62
CA VAL A 192 10.61 8.20 16.74
C VAL A 192 9.82 9.44 16.31
N LEU A 193 8.60 9.29 15.79
CA LEU A 193 7.77 10.41 15.36
C LEU A 193 7.45 11.38 16.51
N ARG A 194 7.09 10.85 17.69
CA ARG A 194 6.85 11.65 18.89
C ARG A 194 8.09 12.46 19.30
N PHE A 195 9.29 11.86 19.20
CA PHE A 195 10.54 12.54 19.48
C PHE A 195 10.86 13.62 18.45
N LEU A 196 10.74 13.30 17.16
CA LEU A 196 11.02 14.22 16.06
C LEU A 196 10.14 15.48 16.11
N PHE A 197 8.84 15.30 16.38
CA PHE A 197 7.88 16.39 16.33
C PHE A 197 7.56 17.04 17.68
N ARG A 198 8.20 16.62 18.77
CA ARG A 198 7.92 17.12 20.15
C ARG A 198 7.94 18.63 20.30
N LYS A 199 8.79 19.34 19.52
CA LYS A 199 8.91 20.79 19.57
C LYS A 199 7.81 21.51 18.77
N MET A 200 7.25 20.85 17.76
CA MET A 200 6.23 21.41 16.85
C MET A 200 4.80 21.25 17.41
N LEU A 201 4.60 20.38 18.42
CA LEU A 201 3.29 20.02 18.98
C LEU A 201 3.02 20.72 20.34
N LYS A 202 3.47 21.95 20.49
CA LYS A 202 3.38 22.65 21.79
C LYS A 202 2.11 23.50 21.96
N ASN A 203 1.56 24.02 20.85
CA ASN A 203 0.44 24.94 20.89
C ASN A 203 -0.90 24.18 20.91
N ASP A 204 -1.89 24.70 21.60
CA ASP A 204 -3.24 24.16 21.57
C ASP A 204 -3.98 24.56 20.28
N ILE A 205 -4.93 23.72 19.86
CA ILE A 205 -5.77 23.94 18.68
C ILE A 205 -7.01 24.72 19.12
N SER A 206 -7.21 25.89 18.56
CA SER A 206 -8.34 26.78 18.90
C SER A 206 -9.58 26.59 18.03
N THR A 207 -9.63 25.60 17.15
CA THR A 207 -10.69 25.47 16.13
C THR A 207 -11.77 24.49 16.57
N THR A 208 -13.03 24.91 16.45
CA THR A 208 -14.20 24.02 16.55
C THR A 208 -14.30 23.17 15.29
N VAL A 209 -14.32 21.86 15.44
CA VAL A 209 -14.45 20.91 14.33
C VAL A 209 -15.93 20.74 13.98
N GLU A 210 -16.30 21.04 12.72
CA GLU A 210 -17.63 20.72 12.22
C GLU A 210 -17.95 19.23 12.36
N GLN A 211 -19.21 18.92 12.69
CA GLN A 211 -19.68 17.55 12.84
C GLN A 211 -19.62 16.82 11.50
N SER A 212 -18.65 15.92 11.32
CA SER A 212 -18.64 15.01 10.19
C SER A 212 -19.66 13.89 10.43
N ALA A 213 -20.83 13.99 9.84
CA ALA A 213 -21.82 12.91 9.83
C ALA A 213 -21.47 11.87 8.74
N LEU A 214 -21.87 10.62 8.96
CA LEU A 214 -21.79 9.60 7.92
C LEU A 214 -22.70 9.98 6.75
N LYS A 215 -22.18 9.98 5.53
CA LYS A 215 -22.96 10.27 4.32
C LYS A 215 -24.09 9.28 4.10
N ASN A 216 -23.81 7.99 4.31
CA ASN A 216 -24.78 6.91 4.17
C ASN A 216 -24.45 5.79 5.16
N ARG A 217 -25.20 5.72 6.25
CA ARG A 217 -25.01 4.72 7.31
C ARG A 217 -25.20 3.28 6.80
N THR A 218 -26.22 3.06 5.97
CA THR A 218 -26.51 1.74 5.40
C THR A 218 -25.35 1.25 4.54
N ALA A 219 -24.79 2.11 3.69
CA ALA A 219 -23.63 1.76 2.87
C ALA A 219 -22.40 1.46 3.71
N VAL A 220 -22.15 2.21 4.79
CA VAL A 220 -21.02 1.93 5.70
C VAL A 220 -21.19 0.59 6.39
N ILE A 221 -22.39 0.24 6.84
CA ILE A 221 -22.67 -1.06 7.47
C ILE A 221 -22.48 -2.19 6.45
N LEU A 222 -23.02 -2.07 5.24
CA LEU A 222 -22.84 -3.05 4.18
C LEU A 222 -21.37 -3.24 3.82
N GLY A 223 -20.64 -2.15 3.55
CA GLY A 223 -19.21 -2.21 3.22
C GLY A 223 -18.38 -2.81 4.33
N GLY A 224 -18.62 -2.41 5.58
CA GLY A 224 -17.95 -2.96 6.77
C GLY A 224 -18.22 -4.44 6.99
N ALA A 225 -19.49 -4.87 6.83
CA ALA A 225 -19.88 -6.27 6.95
C ALA A 225 -19.20 -7.15 5.88
N HIS A 226 -19.23 -6.69 4.59
CA HIS A 226 -18.57 -7.44 3.50
C HIS A 226 -17.05 -7.49 3.67
N LEU A 227 -16.41 -6.40 4.10
CA LEU A 227 -14.97 -6.39 4.41
C LEU A 227 -14.64 -7.34 5.57
N GLY A 228 -15.44 -7.33 6.64
CA GLY A 228 -15.28 -8.23 7.78
C GLY A 228 -15.46 -9.70 7.39
N VAL A 229 -16.53 -10.02 6.67
CA VAL A 229 -16.79 -11.39 6.16
C VAL A 229 -15.68 -11.82 5.21
N CYS A 230 -15.25 -10.95 4.29
CA CYS A 230 -14.13 -11.23 3.39
C CYS A 230 -12.86 -11.58 4.18
N THR A 231 -12.51 -10.79 5.20
CA THR A 231 -11.33 -11.03 6.05
C THR A 231 -11.43 -12.38 6.76
N VAL A 232 -12.60 -12.72 7.33
CA VAL A 232 -12.83 -14.02 7.97
C VAL A 232 -12.69 -15.16 6.97
N LEU A 233 -13.27 -15.03 5.78
CA LEU A 233 -13.16 -16.05 4.72
C LEU A 233 -11.72 -16.20 4.22
N LEU A 234 -10.92 -15.12 4.17
CA LEU A 234 -9.49 -15.19 3.86
C LEU A 234 -8.70 -15.94 4.93
N VAL A 235 -9.06 -15.83 6.19
CA VAL A 235 -8.49 -16.68 7.27
C VAL A 235 -8.85 -18.14 7.05
N ILE A 236 -10.12 -18.43 6.76
CA ILE A 236 -10.63 -19.79 6.53
C ILE A 236 -10.03 -20.41 5.25
N SER A 237 -9.71 -19.58 4.24
CA SER A 237 -9.13 -20.05 2.97
C SER A 237 -7.85 -20.87 3.15
N SER A 238 -7.09 -20.59 4.20
CA SER A 238 -5.87 -21.32 4.53
C SER A 238 -6.12 -22.78 4.97
N TYR A 239 -7.35 -23.11 5.34
CA TYR A 239 -7.74 -24.46 5.75
C TYR A 239 -8.48 -25.25 4.66
N VAL A 240 -9.18 -24.53 3.76
CA VAL A 240 -10.02 -25.13 2.72
C VAL A 240 -9.44 -25.03 1.31
N ASN A 241 -8.19 -24.54 1.19
CA ASN A 241 -7.48 -24.35 -0.08
C ASN A 241 -8.27 -23.54 -1.12
N LEU A 242 -9.11 -22.60 -0.68
CA LEU A 242 -9.86 -21.73 -1.57
C LEU A 242 -8.99 -20.53 -1.99
N PRO A 243 -8.81 -20.25 -3.29
CA PRO A 243 -7.99 -19.15 -3.76
C PRO A 243 -8.46 -17.79 -3.23
N MET A 244 -7.55 -17.01 -2.62
CA MET A 244 -7.84 -15.71 -2.01
C MET A 244 -8.51 -14.72 -2.98
N TYR A 245 -8.11 -14.73 -4.27
CA TYR A 245 -8.68 -13.83 -5.27
C TYR A 245 -10.16 -14.10 -5.56
N LEU A 246 -10.62 -15.36 -5.46
CA LEU A 246 -12.04 -15.70 -5.62
C LEU A 246 -12.88 -15.21 -4.44
N ILE A 247 -12.35 -15.31 -3.23
CA ILE A 247 -13.01 -14.80 -2.02
C ILE A 247 -13.20 -13.29 -2.12
N ALA A 248 -12.12 -12.57 -2.43
CA ALA A 248 -12.17 -11.11 -2.53
C ALA A 248 -13.09 -10.65 -3.67
N LEU A 249 -13.04 -11.31 -4.84
CA LEU A 249 -13.91 -11.02 -5.98
C LEU A 249 -15.37 -11.29 -5.64
N GLY A 250 -15.65 -12.41 -4.97
CA GLY A 250 -16.98 -12.76 -4.49
C GLY A 250 -17.53 -11.72 -3.51
N ALA A 251 -16.72 -11.31 -2.52
CA ALA A 251 -17.10 -10.28 -1.56
C ALA A 251 -17.40 -8.92 -2.23
N ALA A 252 -16.56 -8.51 -3.17
CA ALA A 252 -16.75 -7.25 -3.92
C ALA A 252 -18.03 -7.31 -4.78
N SER A 253 -18.27 -8.44 -5.47
CA SER A 253 -19.46 -8.66 -6.29
C SER A 253 -20.74 -8.69 -5.43
N CYS A 254 -20.70 -9.40 -4.29
CA CYS A 254 -21.83 -9.42 -3.34
C CYS A 254 -22.11 -8.02 -2.77
N LEU A 255 -21.09 -7.22 -2.46
CA LEU A 255 -21.27 -5.84 -2.00
C LEU A 255 -21.99 -4.98 -3.06
N ILE A 256 -21.63 -5.13 -4.34
CA ILE A 256 -22.32 -4.42 -5.43
C ILE A 256 -23.80 -4.79 -5.46
N VAL A 257 -24.10 -6.09 -5.46
CA VAL A 257 -25.49 -6.60 -5.53
C VAL A 257 -26.30 -6.15 -4.32
N THR A 258 -25.80 -6.37 -3.11
CA THR A 258 -26.50 -5.99 -1.87
C THR A 258 -26.69 -4.46 -1.76
N THR A 259 -25.73 -3.68 -2.26
CA THR A 259 -25.86 -2.21 -2.32
C THR A 259 -26.97 -1.78 -3.28
N ILE A 260 -27.07 -2.41 -4.46
CA ILE A 260 -28.14 -2.12 -5.43
C ILE A 260 -29.52 -2.47 -4.83
N ILE A 261 -29.63 -3.62 -4.17
CA ILE A 261 -30.88 -4.04 -3.52
C ILE A 261 -31.26 -3.06 -2.40
N ALA A 262 -30.31 -2.76 -1.50
CA ALA A 262 -30.55 -1.80 -0.40
C ALA A 262 -30.92 -0.41 -0.90
N ALA A 263 -30.29 0.03 -2.00
CA ALA A 263 -30.60 1.31 -2.62
C ALA A 263 -32.02 1.38 -3.21
N LYS A 264 -32.47 0.28 -3.86
CA LYS A 264 -33.85 0.16 -4.36
C LYS A 264 -34.89 0.18 -3.22
N ILE A 265 -34.64 -0.57 -2.15
CA ILE A 265 -35.53 -0.63 -0.98
C ILE A 265 -35.56 0.73 -0.26
N GLY A 266 -34.41 1.36 -0.09
CA GLY A 266 -34.28 2.64 0.63
C GLY A 266 -34.54 3.90 -0.21
N GLY A 267 -34.88 3.78 -1.50
CA GLY A 267 -35.20 4.90 -2.38
C GLY A 267 -34.02 5.84 -2.70
N TRP A 268 -32.76 5.35 -2.60
CA TRP A 268 -31.57 6.17 -2.88
C TRP A 268 -30.77 5.65 -4.07
N ARG A 269 -29.94 6.50 -4.67
CA ARG A 269 -29.11 6.12 -5.82
C ARG A 269 -27.73 5.64 -5.37
N PRO A 270 -27.26 4.44 -5.78
CA PRO A 270 -25.98 3.86 -5.36
C PRO A 270 -24.79 4.46 -6.14
N LYS A 271 -24.68 5.79 -6.20
CA LYS A 271 -23.61 6.50 -6.94
C LYS A 271 -22.20 6.13 -6.47
N MET A 272 -22.06 5.62 -5.24
CA MET A 272 -20.77 5.20 -4.69
C MET A 272 -20.16 4.02 -5.43
N ILE A 273 -20.95 3.12 -6.01
CA ILE A 273 -20.43 1.98 -6.80
C ILE A 273 -19.61 2.49 -7.99
N GLY A 274 -20.23 3.33 -8.84
CA GLY A 274 -19.55 3.89 -10.01
C GLY A 274 -18.35 4.75 -9.63
N ARG A 275 -18.45 5.55 -8.55
CA ARG A 275 -17.31 6.34 -8.05
C ARG A 275 -16.18 5.45 -7.53
N SER A 276 -16.50 4.38 -6.83
CA SER A 276 -15.50 3.44 -6.34
C SER A 276 -14.75 2.77 -7.48
N ILE A 277 -15.47 2.31 -8.52
CA ILE A 277 -14.87 1.72 -9.71
C ILE A 277 -13.96 2.74 -10.43
N ALA A 278 -14.42 3.99 -10.59
CA ALA A 278 -13.63 5.03 -11.24
C ALA A 278 -12.35 5.41 -10.47
N ARG A 279 -12.35 5.25 -9.15
CA ARG A 279 -11.20 5.52 -8.26
C ARG A 279 -10.24 4.35 -8.10
N LEU A 280 -10.52 3.19 -8.69
CA LEU A 280 -9.56 2.09 -8.70
C LEU A 280 -8.29 2.52 -9.45
N PRO A 281 -7.11 2.01 -9.03
CA PRO A 281 -5.85 2.41 -9.63
C PRO A 281 -5.60 1.69 -10.97
N TRP A 282 -6.43 1.97 -11.96
CA TRP A 282 -6.38 1.36 -13.31
C TRP A 282 -5.00 1.39 -13.97
N PRO A 283 -4.15 2.44 -13.79
CA PRO A 283 -2.79 2.45 -14.32
C PRO A 283 -1.89 1.30 -13.82
N LEU A 284 -2.23 0.66 -12.70
CA LEU A 284 -1.50 -0.51 -12.20
C LEU A 284 -1.68 -1.76 -13.07
N VAL A 285 -2.77 -1.87 -13.83
CA VAL A 285 -2.99 -3.05 -14.70
C VAL A 285 -1.90 -3.16 -15.76
N PRO A 286 -1.74 -2.20 -16.69
CA PRO A 286 -0.67 -2.27 -17.69
C PRO A 286 0.72 -2.29 -17.05
N PHE A 287 0.89 -1.62 -15.91
CA PHE A 287 2.17 -1.59 -15.20
C PHE A 287 2.58 -2.98 -14.67
N VAL A 288 1.70 -3.67 -13.94
CA VAL A 288 1.98 -5.00 -13.37
C VAL A 288 2.19 -6.03 -14.48
N LEU A 289 1.37 -6.00 -15.54
CA LEU A 289 1.54 -6.90 -16.69
C LEU A 289 2.88 -6.67 -17.39
N SER A 290 3.30 -5.42 -17.55
CA SER A 290 4.60 -5.08 -18.15
C SER A 290 5.78 -5.50 -17.25
N MET A 291 5.65 -5.33 -15.93
CA MET A 291 6.67 -5.78 -14.98
C MET A 291 6.82 -7.30 -14.99
N PHE A 292 5.73 -8.04 -15.14
CA PHE A 292 5.77 -9.48 -15.29
C PHE A 292 6.58 -9.91 -16.54
N ALA A 293 6.38 -9.24 -17.69
CA ALA A 293 7.20 -9.47 -18.89
C ALA A 293 8.70 -9.22 -18.62
N LEU A 294 9.02 -8.12 -17.92
CA LEU A 294 10.40 -7.78 -17.59
C LEU A 294 11.06 -8.88 -16.73
N VAL A 295 10.33 -9.42 -15.75
CA VAL A 295 10.83 -10.49 -14.88
C VAL A 295 11.03 -11.79 -15.65
N LEU A 296 10.11 -12.16 -16.53
CA LEU A 296 10.32 -13.32 -17.40
C LEU A 296 11.59 -13.17 -18.25
N ALA A 297 11.83 -11.98 -18.81
CA ALA A 297 13.04 -11.69 -19.58
C ALA A 297 14.32 -11.74 -18.71
N LEU A 298 14.28 -11.20 -17.48
CA LEU A 298 15.39 -11.27 -16.53
C LEU A 298 15.73 -12.70 -16.14
N ASN A 299 14.72 -13.54 -15.87
CA ASN A 299 14.92 -14.94 -15.55
C ASN A 299 15.55 -15.69 -16.74
N ARG A 300 15.05 -15.41 -17.94
CA ARG A 300 15.59 -16.03 -19.16
C ARG A 300 17.04 -15.63 -19.46
N SER A 301 17.44 -14.42 -19.11
CA SER A 301 18.82 -13.92 -19.32
C SER A 301 19.83 -14.41 -18.29
N GLY A 302 19.40 -15.12 -17.22
CA GLY A 302 20.24 -15.54 -16.11
C GLY A 302 20.67 -14.43 -15.14
N ILE A 303 20.25 -13.19 -15.38
CA ILE A 303 20.60 -12.03 -14.53
C ILE A 303 20.04 -12.22 -13.10
N SER A 304 18.85 -12.78 -12.98
CA SER A 304 18.26 -13.06 -11.66
C SER A 304 19.13 -14.01 -10.83
N GLU A 305 19.67 -15.07 -11.43
CA GLU A 305 20.54 -16.04 -10.77
C GLU A 305 21.87 -15.40 -10.34
N LEU A 306 22.44 -14.56 -11.20
CA LEU A 306 23.67 -13.82 -10.89
C LEU A 306 23.49 -12.89 -9.69
N ILE A 307 22.39 -12.15 -9.62
CA ILE A 307 22.07 -11.27 -8.47
C ILE A 307 21.82 -12.13 -7.22
N ALA A 308 21.01 -13.19 -7.33
CA ALA A 308 20.70 -14.08 -6.22
C ALA A 308 21.97 -14.71 -5.61
N GLY A 309 22.96 -15.09 -6.44
CA GLY A 309 24.25 -15.61 -5.98
C GLY A 309 25.02 -14.66 -5.06
N HIS A 310 24.85 -13.34 -5.22
CA HIS A 310 25.47 -12.35 -4.33
C HIS A 310 24.65 -12.12 -3.03
N MET A 311 23.41 -12.56 -2.98
CA MET A 311 22.53 -12.40 -1.80
C MET A 311 22.58 -13.60 -0.83
N THR A 312 23.36 -14.62 -1.12
CA THR A 312 23.48 -15.84 -0.29
C THR A 312 24.45 -15.71 0.89
N SER A 313 25.27 -14.64 0.93
CA SER A 313 26.26 -14.44 1.98
C SER A 313 25.67 -13.71 3.19
N GLY A 314 25.80 -14.29 4.38
CA GLY A 314 25.41 -13.66 5.64
C GLY A 314 23.98 -14.01 6.11
N ASN A 315 23.43 -13.17 7.00
CA ASN A 315 22.08 -13.36 7.51
C ASN A 315 21.04 -12.99 6.44
N ALA A 316 20.35 -14.01 5.93
CA ALA A 316 19.38 -13.85 4.84
C ALA A 316 18.29 -12.81 5.15
N ILE A 317 17.78 -12.76 6.41
CA ILE A 317 16.78 -11.76 6.82
C ILE A 317 17.33 -10.34 6.68
N ALA A 318 18.56 -10.10 7.14
CA ALA A 318 19.18 -8.77 7.03
C ALA A 318 19.48 -8.41 5.57
N VAL A 319 20.05 -9.35 4.80
CA VAL A 319 20.42 -9.14 3.39
C VAL A 319 19.19 -8.80 2.56
N TYR A 320 18.13 -9.61 2.61
CA TYR A 320 16.91 -9.39 1.84
C TYR A 320 16.12 -8.18 2.35
N GLY A 321 16.09 -7.94 3.67
CA GLY A 321 15.41 -6.78 4.25
C GLY A 321 16.05 -5.46 3.83
N ILE A 322 17.37 -5.33 3.97
CA ILE A 322 18.08 -4.07 3.65
C ILE A 322 18.12 -3.85 2.13
N SER A 323 18.45 -4.89 1.35
CA SER A 323 18.49 -4.77 -0.11
C SER A 323 17.13 -4.43 -0.71
N SER A 324 16.02 -4.92 -0.14
CA SER A 324 14.66 -4.55 -0.57
C SER A 324 14.30 -3.10 -0.25
N VAL A 325 14.75 -2.53 0.89
CA VAL A 325 14.63 -1.08 1.17
C VAL A 325 15.34 -0.27 0.09
N ILE A 326 16.58 -0.65 -0.23
CA ILE A 326 17.39 0.05 -1.24
C ILE A 326 16.74 -0.09 -2.63
N ALA A 327 16.40 -1.31 -3.03
CA ALA A 327 15.80 -1.58 -4.33
C ALA A 327 14.44 -0.90 -4.51
N ALA A 328 13.58 -0.86 -3.47
CA ALA A 328 12.32 -0.13 -3.51
C ALA A 328 12.54 1.36 -3.84
N ASN A 329 13.59 1.97 -3.33
CA ASN A 329 13.92 3.37 -3.59
C ASN A 329 14.64 3.60 -4.93
N LEU A 330 15.21 2.56 -5.53
CA LEU A 330 15.83 2.64 -6.85
C LEU A 330 14.84 2.35 -7.98
N ILE A 331 13.94 1.39 -7.83
CA ILE A 331 13.06 0.90 -8.91
C ILE A 331 11.57 0.95 -8.56
N ASN A 332 11.20 1.50 -7.40
CA ASN A 332 9.88 1.45 -6.78
C ASN A 332 9.54 0.08 -6.18
N ASN A 333 8.67 0.06 -5.15
CA ASN A 333 8.38 -1.16 -4.38
C ASN A 333 7.66 -2.26 -5.21
N ILE A 334 6.83 -1.90 -6.18
CA ILE A 334 6.13 -2.90 -7.01
C ILE A 334 7.11 -3.65 -7.94
N PRO A 335 7.91 -2.99 -8.81
CA PRO A 335 8.95 -3.69 -9.58
C PRO A 335 9.94 -4.44 -8.69
N MET A 336 10.30 -3.87 -7.54
CA MET A 336 11.17 -4.53 -6.59
C MET A 336 10.56 -5.86 -6.12
N SER A 337 9.27 -5.89 -5.75
CA SER A 337 8.62 -7.12 -5.29
C SER A 337 8.59 -8.20 -6.39
N VAL A 338 8.38 -7.79 -7.64
CA VAL A 338 8.41 -8.68 -8.79
C VAL A 338 9.82 -9.24 -9.01
N LEU A 339 10.86 -8.41 -8.96
CA LEU A 339 12.25 -8.84 -9.05
C LEU A 339 12.61 -9.78 -7.90
N PHE A 340 12.32 -9.40 -6.65
CA PHE A 340 12.70 -10.19 -5.47
C PHE A 340 12.00 -11.55 -5.41
N SER A 341 10.79 -11.68 -5.98
CA SER A 341 10.12 -12.98 -6.09
C SER A 341 10.94 -14.00 -6.89
N THR A 342 11.86 -13.54 -7.74
CA THR A 342 12.76 -14.40 -8.53
C THR A 342 14.14 -14.58 -7.89
N LEU A 343 14.56 -13.63 -7.06
CA LEU A 343 15.84 -13.68 -6.34
C LEU A 343 15.76 -14.53 -5.08
N ILE A 344 14.57 -14.66 -4.48
CA ILE A 344 14.36 -15.44 -3.26
C ILE A 344 14.56 -16.94 -3.57
N PRO A 345 15.41 -17.64 -2.82
CA PRO A 345 15.65 -19.05 -3.03
C PRO A 345 14.36 -19.86 -2.90
N LYS A 346 14.18 -20.84 -3.79
CA LYS A 346 13.03 -21.79 -3.74
C LYS A 346 13.24 -22.89 -2.68
N SER A 347 14.18 -22.70 -1.76
CA SER A 347 14.52 -23.64 -0.69
C SER A 347 13.45 -23.81 0.40
N GLY A 348 12.37 -23.03 0.32
CA GLY A 348 11.30 -23.03 1.35
C GLY A 348 11.58 -22.14 2.56
N GLU A 349 12.70 -21.43 2.58
CA GLU A 349 13.01 -20.46 3.64
C GLU A 349 12.10 -19.26 3.56
N LEU A 350 11.35 -18.99 4.63
CA LEU A 350 10.38 -17.89 4.69
C LEU A 350 11.03 -16.55 5.04
N GLY A 351 12.21 -16.57 5.67
CA GLY A 351 12.93 -15.37 6.11
C GLY A 351 13.15 -14.33 5.00
N PRO A 352 13.73 -14.69 3.85
CA PRO A 352 13.90 -13.79 2.72
C PRO A 352 12.62 -13.15 2.21
N VAL A 353 11.52 -13.93 2.17
CA VAL A 353 10.20 -13.44 1.71
C VAL A 353 9.68 -12.34 2.64
N PHE A 354 9.58 -12.64 3.93
CA PHE A 354 9.05 -11.69 4.91
C PHE A 354 9.96 -10.49 5.12
N ALA A 355 11.28 -10.69 5.07
CA ALA A 355 12.24 -9.59 5.12
C ALA A 355 12.09 -8.63 3.93
N SER A 356 11.87 -9.19 2.72
CA SER A 356 11.62 -8.39 1.52
C SER A 356 10.31 -7.60 1.61
N ILE A 357 9.27 -8.19 2.21
CA ILE A 357 7.99 -7.52 2.48
C ILE A 357 8.19 -6.35 3.46
N ILE A 358 8.94 -6.57 4.55
CA ILE A 358 9.28 -5.52 5.51
C ILE A 358 10.01 -4.38 4.82
N GLY A 359 11.08 -4.69 4.08
CA GLY A 359 11.87 -3.68 3.38
C GLY A 359 11.07 -2.93 2.30
N SER A 360 10.17 -3.60 1.60
CA SER A 360 9.25 -2.99 0.63
C SER A 360 8.35 -1.91 1.25
N ASN A 361 7.72 -2.23 2.38
CA ASN A 361 6.77 -1.34 3.02
C ASN A 361 7.45 -0.22 3.79
N LEU A 362 8.50 -0.52 4.57
CA LEU A 362 9.24 0.49 5.32
C LEU A 362 10.09 1.37 4.39
N GLY A 363 10.65 0.80 3.32
CA GLY A 363 11.37 1.54 2.28
C GLY A 363 10.50 2.58 1.57
N ALA A 364 9.18 2.38 1.54
CA ALA A 364 8.23 3.29 0.91
C ALA A 364 8.27 4.72 1.45
N TYR A 365 8.70 4.92 2.69
CA TYR A 365 8.81 6.27 3.27
C TYR A 365 10.26 6.75 3.46
N LEU A 366 11.24 6.08 2.86
CA LEU A 366 12.63 6.57 2.82
C LEU A 366 12.80 7.72 1.82
N THR A 367 12.29 7.55 0.59
CA THR A 367 12.19 8.61 -0.41
C THR A 367 10.81 8.59 -1.06
N PRO A 368 10.36 9.68 -1.70
CA PRO A 368 9.08 9.67 -2.41
C PRO A 368 8.99 8.65 -3.54
N LEU A 369 10.13 8.14 -4.01
CA LEU A 369 10.22 7.14 -5.10
C LEU A 369 9.99 5.72 -4.61
N GLY A 370 10.13 5.47 -3.31
CA GLY A 370 10.04 4.14 -2.71
C GLY A 370 8.70 3.45 -2.94
N ALA A 371 7.62 4.20 -3.13
CA ALA A 371 6.29 3.68 -3.50
C ALA A 371 5.51 4.69 -4.35
N LEU A 372 4.53 4.20 -5.11
CA LEU A 372 3.59 5.09 -5.84
C LEU A 372 2.82 6.00 -4.88
N ALA A 373 2.45 5.50 -3.71
CA ALA A 373 1.84 6.28 -2.64
C ALA A 373 2.66 7.54 -2.30
N GLY A 374 3.99 7.46 -2.29
CA GLY A 374 4.88 8.60 -2.03
C GLY A 374 4.79 9.69 -3.10
N ILE A 375 4.77 9.28 -4.36
CA ILE A 375 4.63 10.19 -5.50
C ILE A 375 3.27 10.88 -5.47
N MET A 376 2.20 10.11 -5.23
CA MET A 376 0.83 10.63 -5.14
C MET A 376 0.66 11.57 -3.94
N TRP A 377 1.22 11.21 -2.79
CA TRP A 377 1.23 12.04 -1.59
C TRP A 377 1.90 13.39 -1.84
N MET A 378 3.09 13.41 -2.45
CA MET A 378 3.79 14.64 -2.83
C MET A 378 2.96 15.51 -3.81
N SER A 379 2.27 14.87 -4.75
CA SER A 379 1.35 15.55 -5.68
C SER A 379 0.18 16.23 -4.95
N ILE A 380 -0.44 15.53 -3.99
CA ILE A 380 -1.53 16.09 -3.17
C ILE A 380 -1.04 17.27 -2.35
N LEU A 381 0.13 17.18 -1.71
CA LEU A 381 0.70 18.29 -0.95
C LEU A 381 0.89 19.52 -1.81
N LYS A 382 1.42 19.33 -3.03
CA LYS A 382 1.60 20.43 -3.99
C LYS A 382 0.27 21.08 -4.37
N THR A 383 -0.78 20.30 -4.65
CA THR A 383 -2.11 20.81 -5.03
C THR A 383 -2.85 21.48 -3.88
N THR A 384 -2.58 21.08 -2.64
CA THR A 384 -3.16 21.69 -1.43
C THR A 384 -2.35 22.87 -0.88
N GLY A 385 -1.24 23.23 -1.55
CA GLY A 385 -0.39 24.38 -1.18
C GLY A 385 0.56 24.11 -0.02
N VAL A 386 0.81 22.84 0.34
CA VAL A 386 1.79 22.45 1.36
C VAL A 386 3.14 22.23 0.69
N HIS A 387 4.12 23.09 1.02
CA HIS A 387 5.48 22.96 0.51
C HIS A 387 6.28 21.90 1.28
N TYR A 388 6.59 20.79 0.60
CA TYR A 388 7.38 19.71 1.16
C TYR A 388 8.42 19.24 0.14
N SER A 389 9.70 19.37 0.47
CA SER A 389 10.79 19.05 -0.46
C SER A 389 11.17 17.57 -0.40
N PHE A 390 11.74 17.06 -1.50
CA PHE A 390 12.35 15.74 -1.55
C PHE A 390 13.35 15.51 -0.41
N GLY A 391 14.27 16.46 -0.18
CA GLY A 391 15.26 16.36 0.89
C GLY A 391 14.66 16.31 2.29
N ARG A 392 13.55 17.05 2.53
CA ARG A 392 12.83 16.99 3.81
C ARG A 392 12.14 15.64 4.01
N PHE A 393 11.55 15.09 2.97
CA PHE A 393 10.97 13.74 2.98
C PHE A 393 12.04 12.70 3.36
N THR A 394 13.15 12.68 2.62
CA THR A 394 14.25 11.75 2.83
C THR A 394 14.88 11.89 4.21
N LYS A 395 15.04 13.12 4.72
CA LYS A 395 15.57 13.38 6.06
C LYS A 395 14.71 12.72 7.15
N TYR A 396 13.39 12.94 7.11
CA TYR A 396 12.48 12.26 8.06
C TYR A 396 12.40 10.77 7.81
N GLY A 397 12.42 10.36 6.54
CA GLY A 397 12.44 8.95 6.13
C GLY A 397 13.60 8.20 6.76
N PHE A 398 14.83 8.70 6.65
CA PHE A 398 16.01 8.07 7.27
C PHE A 398 15.86 7.91 8.78
N CYS A 399 15.39 8.96 9.46
CA CYS A 399 15.22 8.91 10.92
C CYS A 399 14.24 7.81 11.36
N VAL A 400 13.26 7.46 10.51
CA VAL A 400 12.20 6.50 10.85
C VAL A 400 12.48 5.12 10.30
N VAL A 401 12.94 5.00 9.04
CA VAL A 401 13.16 3.71 8.37
C VAL A 401 14.20 2.86 9.08
N ILE A 402 15.34 3.46 9.46
CA ILE A 402 16.46 2.70 10.03
C ILE A 402 16.03 1.99 11.33
N PRO A 403 15.52 2.69 12.37
CA PRO A 403 15.13 2.00 13.60
C PRO A 403 13.91 1.09 13.43
N ALA A 404 12.94 1.46 12.57
CA ALA A 404 11.76 0.64 12.31
C ALA A 404 12.13 -0.68 11.60
N CYS A 405 13.00 -0.60 10.60
CA CYS A 405 13.49 -1.77 9.85
C CYS A 405 14.31 -2.68 10.76
N ALA A 406 15.23 -2.12 11.56
CA ALA A 406 16.00 -2.90 12.51
C ALA A 406 15.11 -3.64 13.52
N ALA A 407 14.09 -2.96 14.10
CA ALA A 407 13.16 -3.57 15.03
C ALA A 407 12.31 -4.68 14.35
N ALA A 408 11.79 -4.43 13.16
CA ALA A 408 10.98 -5.41 12.44
C ALA A 408 11.78 -6.64 12.04
N LEU A 409 12.98 -6.48 11.46
CA LEU A 409 13.82 -7.59 11.02
C LEU A 409 14.36 -8.40 12.22
N PHE A 410 14.69 -7.73 13.33
CA PHE A 410 15.07 -8.40 14.56
C PHE A 410 13.95 -9.29 15.09
N VAL A 411 12.73 -8.75 15.20
CA VAL A 411 11.57 -9.52 15.66
C VAL A 411 11.20 -10.62 14.65
N LEU A 412 11.35 -10.38 13.34
CA LEU A 412 11.16 -11.42 12.34
C LEU A 412 12.10 -12.62 12.59
N GLY A 413 13.37 -12.35 12.89
CA GLY A 413 14.35 -13.41 13.22
C GLY A 413 14.06 -14.16 14.53
N LEU A 414 13.22 -13.62 15.42
CA LEU A 414 12.76 -14.31 16.63
C LEU A 414 11.50 -15.14 16.41
N VAL A 415 10.69 -14.80 15.40
CA VAL A 415 9.41 -15.45 15.08
C VAL A 415 9.60 -16.65 14.17
N LEU A 416 10.60 -16.61 13.30
CA LEU A 416 10.97 -17.71 12.38
C LEU A 416 11.98 -18.66 13.00
#